data_b9f300fd747b1a5ceab21f2fb0870b5f
#
_entry.id   b9f300fd747b1a5ceab21f2fb0870b5f
#
_cell.length_a   1.000
_cell.length_b   1.000
_cell.length_c   1.000
_cell.angle_alpha   90.00
_cell.angle_beta   90.00
_cell.angle_gamma   90.00
#
_symmetry.space_group_name_H-M   'P 1'
#
loop_
_entity.id
_entity.type
_entity.pdbx_description
1 polymer ?
#
loop_
_entity_poly.entity_id
_entity_poly.type
_entity_poly.pdbx_seq_one_letter_code
_entity_poly.pdbx_strand_id
1 'polypeptide(L)'
;MTGQYSGDMLQKTSDRPEGSGNVLVLVRHGQSEWNRLNMFTGWKDVGLSEEGVSEAHRAGQRLKEEGLVFDSAFASTLKRAHNTLDIILGEVGQGKLPIIKAAALNERDYGDLVGINKEEARKRFGAEKVQIWQRSYDVAPPGGESLKDTAARVCPFFDRWIVPELQAGKNVIVVAHGNSLRSLIMELDKLTPEEVQHYSLATATPVIYRVKADGTLSEKRSLAA
;
A
#
# COMPACT_ATOMS: atom_id res chain seq x y z
N MET A 1 -13.60 -39.98 -33.81
CA MET A 1 -13.68 -39.95 -32.32
C MET A 1 -13.52 -38.53 -31.89
N THR A 2 -14.61 -37.87 -31.62
CA THR A 2 -14.70 -36.46 -31.25
C THR A 2 -14.72 -36.39 -29.73
N GLY A 3 -13.61 -35.91 -29.15
CA GLY A 3 -13.52 -35.63 -27.70
C GLY A 3 -14.17 -34.29 -27.38
N GLN A 4 -15.29 -34.31 -26.68
CA GLN A 4 -15.93 -33.20 -26.07
C GLN A 4 -15.10 -32.72 -24.85
N TYR A 5 -14.54 -31.51 -24.94
CA TYR A 5 -14.10 -30.78 -23.75
C TYR A 5 -15.32 -30.09 -23.14
N SER A 6 -15.79 -30.62 -22.01
CA SER A 6 -16.84 -30.03 -21.18
C SER A 6 -16.30 -28.76 -20.55
N GLY A 7 -16.90 -27.64 -20.95
CA GLY A 7 -16.74 -26.35 -20.26
C GLY A 7 -17.48 -26.35 -18.95
N ASP A 8 -16.75 -26.41 -17.84
CA ASP A 8 -17.31 -26.17 -16.50
C ASP A 8 -16.20 -25.71 -15.55
N MET A 9 -15.64 -24.52 -15.83
CA MET A 9 -14.76 -23.81 -14.90
C MET A 9 -14.87 -22.29 -15.02
N LEU A 10 -16.07 -21.79 -15.24
CA LEU A 10 -16.40 -20.37 -15.12
C LEU A 10 -17.69 -20.26 -14.34
N GLN A 11 -17.63 -20.25 -13.00
CA GLN A 11 -18.62 -19.62 -12.14
C GLN A 11 -18.28 -19.83 -10.66
N LYS A 12 -17.54 -18.88 -10.09
CA LYS A 12 -17.79 -18.41 -8.72
C LYS A 12 -17.58 -16.90 -8.73
N THR A 13 -18.51 -16.19 -9.34
CA THR A 13 -18.79 -14.81 -8.95
C THR A 13 -19.31 -14.90 -7.52
N SER A 14 -18.59 -14.28 -6.57
CA SER A 14 -18.95 -14.24 -5.16
C SER A 14 -20.41 -13.84 -5.00
N ASP A 15 -21.20 -14.58 -4.17
CA ASP A 15 -22.50 -14.19 -3.64
C ASP A 15 -22.37 -12.90 -2.82
N ARG A 16 -22.19 -11.77 -3.50
CA ARG A 16 -22.24 -10.45 -2.87
C ARG A 16 -23.67 -9.95 -2.88
N PRO A 17 -24.19 -9.40 -1.76
CA PRO A 17 -25.51 -8.77 -1.76
C PRO A 17 -25.56 -7.70 -2.86
N GLU A 18 -26.63 -7.68 -3.66
CA GLU A 18 -26.88 -6.61 -4.63
C GLU A 18 -26.86 -5.26 -3.91
N GLY A 19 -25.97 -4.35 -4.34
CA GLY A 19 -25.78 -3.02 -3.73
C GLY A 19 -24.51 -2.83 -2.89
N SER A 20 -23.76 -3.89 -2.55
CA SER A 20 -22.45 -3.72 -1.93
C SER A 20 -21.39 -3.45 -3.00
N GLY A 21 -21.05 -2.18 -3.21
CA GLY A 21 -19.92 -1.79 -4.07
C GLY A 21 -18.64 -2.51 -3.66
N ASN A 22 -17.74 -2.72 -4.61
CA ASN A 22 -16.42 -3.27 -4.32
C ASN A 22 -15.54 -2.27 -3.54
N VAL A 23 -14.42 -2.75 -3.01
CA VAL A 23 -13.52 -1.94 -2.19
C VAL A 23 -12.10 -1.94 -2.73
N LEU A 24 -11.42 -0.80 -2.51
CA LEU A 24 -9.98 -0.69 -2.55
C LEU A 24 -9.47 -0.57 -1.10
N VAL A 25 -8.58 -1.48 -0.72
CA VAL A 25 -7.93 -1.46 0.60
C VAL A 25 -6.46 -1.13 0.42
N LEU A 26 -6.00 -0.04 1.04
CA LEU A 26 -4.61 0.38 1.05
C LEU A 26 -4.03 0.12 2.45
N VAL A 27 -2.88 -0.54 2.53
CA VAL A 27 -2.22 -0.83 3.80
C VAL A 27 -0.74 -0.49 3.71
N ARG A 28 -0.24 0.35 4.60
CA ARG A 28 1.19 0.51 4.80
C ARG A 28 1.72 -0.74 5.48
N HIS A 29 2.86 -1.26 5.03
CA HIS A 29 3.51 -2.41 5.65
C HIS A 29 3.66 -2.25 7.18
N GLY A 30 3.70 -3.35 7.93
CA GLY A 30 3.98 -3.39 9.36
C GLY A 30 5.34 -2.79 9.69
N GLN A 31 5.60 -2.48 10.95
CA GLN A 31 6.88 -1.92 11.39
C GLN A 31 8.04 -2.79 10.88
N SER A 32 9.00 -2.19 10.17
CA SER A 32 10.24 -2.86 9.77
C SER A 32 11.34 -2.68 10.82
N GLU A 33 12.40 -3.51 10.74
CA GLU A 33 13.56 -3.37 11.60
C GLU A 33 14.16 -1.94 11.57
N TRP A 34 14.20 -1.32 10.39
CA TRP A 34 14.72 0.03 10.27
C TRP A 34 13.73 1.12 10.68
N ASN A 35 12.42 0.84 10.68
CA ASN A 35 11.46 1.73 11.36
C ASN A 35 11.72 1.74 12.87
N ARG A 36 11.90 0.56 13.48
CA ARG A 36 12.23 0.42 14.91
C ARG A 36 13.52 1.15 15.30
N LEU A 37 14.51 1.12 14.43
CA LEU A 37 15.81 1.81 14.61
C LEU A 37 15.77 3.29 14.20
N ASN A 38 14.60 3.83 13.78
CA ASN A 38 14.44 5.21 13.30
C ASN A 38 15.39 5.58 12.15
N MET A 39 15.59 4.67 11.19
CA MET A 39 16.51 4.85 10.05
C MET A 39 15.74 5.18 8.77
N PHE A 40 16.39 5.91 7.85
CA PHE A 40 15.91 6.07 6.48
C PHE A 40 16.08 4.76 5.72
N THR A 41 14.99 4.18 5.23
CA THR A 41 15.00 2.84 4.62
C THR A 41 15.06 2.87 3.10
N GLY A 42 14.21 3.67 2.47
CA GLY A 42 14.11 3.72 1.01
C GLY A 42 13.91 2.33 0.39
N TRP A 43 14.71 2.01 -0.61
CA TRP A 43 14.67 0.72 -1.32
C TRP A 43 15.52 -0.37 -0.67
N LYS A 44 16.18 -0.08 0.46
CA LYS A 44 16.86 -1.16 1.22
C LYS A 44 15.84 -2.20 1.65
N ASP A 45 16.11 -3.46 1.29
CA ASP A 45 15.18 -4.57 1.52
C ASP A 45 15.37 -5.19 2.91
N VAL A 46 14.75 -4.54 3.92
CA VAL A 46 14.72 -5.01 5.30
C VAL A 46 13.40 -5.69 5.62
N GLY A 47 13.43 -6.66 6.54
CA GLY A 47 12.25 -7.39 7.00
C GLY A 47 11.38 -6.61 7.98
N LEU A 48 10.26 -7.23 8.38
CA LEU A 48 9.42 -6.78 9.48
C LEU A 48 10.13 -7.03 10.81
N SER A 49 9.89 -6.17 11.79
CA SER A 49 10.17 -6.46 13.19
C SER A 49 9.11 -7.42 13.76
N GLU A 50 9.33 -7.97 14.97
CA GLU A 50 8.33 -8.79 15.66
C GLU A 50 7.01 -8.02 15.84
N GLU A 51 7.10 -6.73 16.20
CA GLU A 51 5.91 -5.88 16.31
C GLU A 51 5.24 -5.70 14.92
N GLY A 52 6.01 -5.52 13.84
CA GLY A 52 5.46 -5.42 12.50
C GLY A 52 4.72 -6.67 12.03
N VAL A 53 5.18 -7.85 12.44
CA VAL A 53 4.47 -9.11 12.22
C VAL A 53 3.15 -9.13 13.01
N SER A 54 3.18 -8.74 14.28
CA SER A 54 1.99 -8.65 15.14
C SER A 54 0.98 -7.63 14.59
N GLU A 55 1.46 -6.47 14.11
CA GLU A 55 0.62 -5.45 13.45
C GLU A 55 -0.08 -6.01 12.20
N ALA A 56 0.65 -6.78 11.37
CA ALA A 56 0.10 -7.40 10.17
C ALA A 56 -1.00 -8.43 10.49
N HIS A 57 -0.82 -9.25 11.53
CA HIS A 57 -1.86 -10.16 12.02
C HIS A 57 -3.11 -9.41 12.46
N ARG A 58 -2.96 -8.36 13.29
CA ARG A 58 -4.10 -7.52 13.72
C ARG A 58 -4.83 -6.89 12.55
N ALA A 59 -4.10 -6.38 11.53
CA ALA A 59 -4.71 -5.83 10.33
C ALA A 59 -5.55 -6.88 9.58
N GLY A 60 -5.02 -8.09 9.41
CA GLY A 60 -5.74 -9.19 8.78
C GLY A 60 -7.00 -9.60 9.54
N GLN A 61 -6.91 -9.70 10.88
CA GLN A 61 -8.07 -10.02 11.73
C GLN A 61 -9.19 -9.00 11.58
N ARG A 62 -8.87 -7.69 11.59
CA ARG A 62 -9.85 -6.63 11.38
C ARG A 62 -10.51 -6.70 10.01
N LEU A 63 -9.73 -6.95 8.95
CA LEU A 63 -10.28 -7.12 7.60
C LEU A 63 -11.19 -8.36 7.50
N LYS A 64 -10.88 -9.43 8.25
CA LYS A 64 -11.72 -10.61 8.38
C LYS A 64 -13.02 -10.31 9.12
N GLU A 65 -12.98 -9.55 10.22
CA GLU A 65 -14.16 -9.11 10.98
C GLU A 65 -15.09 -8.23 10.14
N GLU A 66 -14.52 -7.43 9.22
CA GLU A 66 -15.28 -6.68 8.22
C GLU A 66 -15.89 -7.57 7.12
N GLY A 67 -15.66 -8.88 7.14
CA GLY A 67 -16.12 -9.82 6.14
C GLY A 67 -15.49 -9.62 4.75
N LEU A 68 -14.33 -8.96 4.67
CA LEU A 68 -13.69 -8.65 3.40
C LEU A 68 -12.94 -9.87 2.84
N VAL A 69 -13.20 -10.17 1.59
CA VAL A 69 -12.44 -11.08 0.75
C VAL A 69 -11.95 -10.33 -0.49
N PHE A 70 -10.78 -10.69 -0.99
CA PHE A 70 -10.12 -9.99 -2.09
C PHE A 70 -10.09 -10.85 -3.35
N ASP A 71 -10.24 -10.21 -4.50
CA ASP A 71 -10.13 -10.85 -5.82
C ASP A 71 -8.73 -10.60 -6.41
N SER A 72 -8.07 -9.51 -6.01
CA SER A 72 -6.74 -9.15 -6.51
C SER A 72 -5.91 -8.54 -5.37
N ALA A 73 -4.62 -8.91 -5.32
CA ALA A 73 -3.68 -8.50 -4.30
C ALA A 73 -2.38 -7.97 -4.93
N PHE A 74 -1.99 -6.76 -4.55
CA PHE A 74 -0.80 -6.08 -5.05
C PHE A 74 0.13 -5.69 -3.91
N ALA A 75 1.44 -5.83 -4.12
CA ALA A 75 2.44 -5.34 -3.19
C ALA A 75 3.65 -4.74 -3.91
N SER A 76 4.48 -3.99 -3.18
CA SER A 76 5.81 -3.66 -3.64
C SER A 76 6.70 -4.91 -3.69
N THR A 77 7.85 -4.79 -4.36
CA THR A 77 8.85 -5.87 -4.39
C THR A 77 9.61 -6.03 -3.07
N LEU A 78 9.49 -5.08 -2.14
CA LEU A 78 10.23 -5.08 -0.89
C LEU A 78 9.58 -6.01 0.15
N LYS A 79 10.39 -6.85 0.80
CA LYS A 79 9.97 -7.92 1.73
C LYS A 79 8.96 -7.46 2.77
N ARG A 80 9.20 -6.32 3.42
CA ARG A 80 8.30 -5.81 4.47
C ARG A 80 6.86 -5.61 3.97
N ALA A 81 6.67 -5.24 2.69
CA ALA A 81 5.33 -5.03 2.13
C ALA A 81 4.66 -6.35 1.74
N HIS A 82 5.32 -7.19 0.93
CA HIS A 82 4.68 -8.44 0.53
C HIS A 82 4.54 -9.44 1.69
N ASN A 83 5.46 -9.46 2.68
CA ASN A 83 5.28 -10.28 3.89
C ASN A 83 4.09 -9.79 4.74
N THR A 84 3.88 -8.47 4.85
CA THR A 84 2.66 -7.93 5.48
C THR A 84 1.41 -8.42 4.78
N LEU A 85 1.41 -8.40 3.43
CA LEU A 85 0.26 -8.87 2.65
C LEU A 85 0.05 -10.38 2.78
N ASP A 86 1.13 -11.19 2.76
CA ASP A 86 1.05 -12.64 2.97
C ASP A 86 0.37 -12.98 4.31
N ILE A 87 0.76 -12.27 5.39
CA ILE A 87 0.17 -12.45 6.73
C ILE A 87 -1.32 -12.04 6.70
N ILE A 88 -1.66 -10.88 6.15
CA ILE A 88 -3.05 -10.41 6.04
C ILE A 88 -3.91 -11.42 5.29
N LEU A 89 -3.44 -11.90 4.13
CA LEU A 89 -4.16 -12.90 3.33
C LEU A 89 -4.34 -14.22 4.08
N GLY A 90 -3.36 -14.63 4.87
CA GLY A 90 -3.48 -15.79 5.76
C GLY A 90 -4.62 -15.64 6.77
N GLU A 91 -4.72 -14.49 7.44
CA GLU A 91 -5.77 -14.21 8.44
C GLU A 91 -7.18 -14.18 7.84
N VAL A 92 -7.35 -13.60 6.65
CA VAL A 92 -8.64 -13.59 5.94
C VAL A 92 -8.96 -14.92 5.23
N GLY A 93 -8.10 -15.95 5.39
CA GLY A 93 -8.32 -17.27 4.81
C GLY A 93 -7.99 -17.38 3.30
N GLN A 94 -7.25 -16.43 2.75
CA GLN A 94 -6.90 -16.34 1.34
C GLN A 94 -5.41 -16.50 1.05
N GLY A 95 -4.66 -17.22 1.87
CA GLY A 95 -3.20 -17.39 1.74
C GLY A 95 -2.72 -18.00 0.40
N LYS A 96 -3.63 -18.43 -0.47
CA LYS A 96 -3.33 -18.91 -1.82
C LYS A 96 -3.60 -17.87 -2.92
N LEU A 97 -4.14 -16.69 -2.57
CA LEU A 97 -4.37 -15.63 -3.56
C LEU A 97 -3.01 -15.11 -4.07
N PRO A 98 -2.76 -15.15 -5.39
CA PRO A 98 -1.49 -14.67 -5.93
C PRO A 98 -1.25 -13.19 -5.67
N ILE A 99 -0.05 -12.83 -5.23
CA ILE A 99 0.36 -11.44 -5.03
C ILE A 99 1.12 -10.95 -6.26
N ILE A 100 0.60 -9.88 -6.87
CA ILE A 100 1.28 -9.17 -7.97
C ILE A 100 2.27 -8.18 -7.34
N LYS A 101 3.57 -8.45 -7.51
CA LYS A 101 4.65 -7.61 -6.96
C LYS A 101 5.14 -6.63 -8.03
N ALA A 102 5.20 -5.33 -7.69
CA ALA A 102 5.62 -4.29 -8.61
C ALA A 102 6.60 -3.29 -7.96
N ALA A 103 7.72 -3.04 -8.62
CA ALA A 103 8.70 -2.03 -8.18
C ALA A 103 8.11 -0.61 -8.20
N ALA A 104 7.11 -0.35 -9.04
CA ALA A 104 6.38 0.90 -9.05
C ALA A 104 5.74 1.23 -7.69
N LEU A 105 5.42 0.23 -6.86
CA LEU A 105 4.87 0.39 -5.52
C LEU A 105 5.93 0.50 -4.41
N ASN A 106 7.23 0.43 -4.74
CA ASN A 106 8.30 0.56 -3.75
C ASN A 106 8.24 1.90 -3.01
N GLU A 107 8.85 1.93 -1.82
CA GLU A 107 8.99 3.15 -1.04
C GLU A 107 9.74 4.22 -1.85
N ARG A 108 9.56 5.48 -1.50
CA ARG A 108 10.38 6.58 -1.99
C ARG A 108 11.86 6.29 -1.74
N ASP A 109 12.70 6.47 -2.75
CA ASP A 109 14.13 6.38 -2.57
C ASP A 109 14.63 7.60 -1.77
N TYR A 110 15.38 7.34 -0.74
CA TYR A 110 15.98 8.38 0.10
C TYR A 110 17.43 8.71 -0.29
N GLY A 111 17.95 8.11 -1.37
CA GLY A 111 19.29 8.38 -1.89
C GLY A 111 20.37 8.28 -0.82
N ASP A 112 21.17 9.34 -0.65
CA ASP A 112 22.29 9.39 0.29
C ASP A 112 21.89 9.32 1.77
N LEU A 113 20.60 9.44 2.09
CA LEU A 113 20.10 9.28 3.46
C LEU A 113 19.87 7.83 3.85
N VAL A 114 19.82 6.89 2.90
CA VAL A 114 19.55 5.47 3.18
C VAL A 114 20.58 4.91 4.17
N GLY A 115 20.09 4.31 5.25
CA GLY A 115 20.94 3.74 6.32
C GLY A 115 21.37 4.75 7.39
N ILE A 116 21.03 6.02 7.25
CA ILE A 116 21.30 7.02 8.29
C ILE A 116 20.12 7.05 9.28
N ASN A 117 20.44 7.11 10.60
CA ASN A 117 19.44 7.36 11.63
C ASN A 117 18.88 8.79 11.47
N LYS A 118 17.57 8.96 11.64
CA LYS A 118 16.92 10.25 11.37
C LYS A 118 17.38 11.37 12.31
N GLU A 119 17.70 11.06 13.57
CA GLU A 119 18.23 12.05 14.50
C GLU A 119 19.67 12.45 14.14
N GLU A 120 20.49 11.49 13.70
CA GLU A 120 21.81 11.75 13.17
C GLU A 120 21.75 12.63 11.91
N ALA A 121 20.84 12.33 11.00
CA ALA A 121 20.63 13.16 9.81
C ALA A 121 20.25 14.61 10.18
N ARG A 122 19.36 14.80 11.18
CA ARG A 122 19.00 16.14 11.68
C ARG A 122 20.19 16.90 12.26
N LYS A 123 21.05 16.20 13.01
CA LYS A 123 22.29 16.80 13.54
C LYS A 123 23.27 17.17 12.42
N ARG A 124 23.41 16.32 11.40
CA ARG A 124 24.37 16.48 10.31
C ARG A 124 23.95 17.51 9.28
N PHE A 125 22.67 17.53 8.89
CA PHE A 125 22.18 18.33 7.77
C PHE A 125 21.25 19.49 8.19
N GLY A 126 20.91 19.59 9.47
CA GLY A 126 19.93 20.53 10.01
C GLY A 126 18.50 19.98 10.04
N ALA A 127 17.77 20.22 11.13
CA ALA A 127 16.44 19.65 11.35
C ALA A 127 15.44 20.11 10.28
N GLU A 128 15.45 21.41 9.94
CA GLU A 128 14.57 21.99 8.92
C GLU A 128 14.77 21.35 7.55
N LYS A 129 16.02 21.21 7.11
CA LYS A 129 16.35 20.61 5.80
C LYS A 129 15.91 19.14 5.73
N VAL A 130 16.14 18.37 6.80
CA VAL A 130 15.71 16.98 6.88
C VAL A 130 14.17 16.90 6.88
N GLN A 131 13.49 17.82 7.56
CA GLN A 131 12.03 17.92 7.54
C GLN A 131 11.49 18.18 6.13
N ILE A 132 12.10 19.11 5.38
CA ILE A 132 11.75 19.41 3.99
C ILE A 132 11.91 18.14 3.14
N TRP A 133 13.03 17.44 3.22
CA TRP A 133 13.27 16.19 2.48
C TRP A 133 12.26 15.08 2.82
N GLN A 134 11.80 15.04 4.07
CA GLN A 134 10.83 14.02 4.49
C GLN A 134 9.39 14.33 4.09
N ARG A 135 9.00 15.59 4.01
CA ARG A 135 7.60 15.99 3.95
C ARG A 135 7.19 16.73 2.69
N SER A 136 8.11 17.52 2.09
CA SER A 136 7.82 18.29 0.89
C SER A 136 7.36 17.40 -0.26
N TYR A 137 6.53 17.98 -1.12
CA TYR A 137 6.03 17.30 -2.31
C TYR A 137 7.08 17.18 -3.41
N ASP A 138 7.84 18.23 -3.67
CA ASP A 138 8.71 18.41 -4.85
C ASP A 138 10.21 18.48 -4.53
N VAL A 139 10.61 18.49 -3.25
CA VAL A 139 12.02 18.54 -2.87
C VAL A 139 12.52 17.14 -2.52
N ALA A 140 13.50 16.66 -3.31
CA ALA A 140 14.15 15.38 -3.10
C ALA A 140 15.35 15.49 -2.14
N PRO A 141 15.65 14.45 -1.35
CA PRO A 141 16.98 14.32 -0.72
C PRO A 141 18.05 14.07 -1.79
N PRO A 142 19.34 14.34 -1.49
CA PRO A 142 20.43 14.11 -2.44
C PRO A 142 20.43 12.66 -2.96
N GLY A 143 20.44 12.49 -4.28
CA GLY A 143 20.43 11.18 -4.94
C GLY A 143 19.15 10.38 -4.80
N GLY A 144 18.08 10.95 -4.22
CA GLY A 144 16.81 10.27 -3.98
C GLY A 144 15.63 10.86 -4.76
N GLU A 145 14.44 10.45 -4.37
CA GLU A 145 13.15 10.86 -4.95
C GLU A 145 12.44 11.91 -4.07
N SER A 146 11.78 12.88 -4.71
CA SER A 146 10.69 13.65 -4.09
C SER A 146 9.41 12.82 -4.02
N LEU A 147 8.37 13.32 -3.34
CA LEU A 147 7.06 12.66 -3.36
C LEU A 147 6.44 12.73 -4.77
N LYS A 148 6.71 13.81 -5.52
CA LYS A 148 6.32 13.99 -6.92
C LYS A 148 6.93 12.91 -7.83
N ASP A 149 8.23 12.61 -7.65
CA ASP A 149 8.90 11.54 -8.42
C ASP A 149 8.31 10.17 -8.07
N THR A 150 8.02 9.93 -6.78
CA THR A 150 7.32 8.72 -6.34
C THR A 150 5.94 8.60 -6.99
N ALA A 151 5.15 9.70 -7.03
CA ALA A 151 3.85 9.74 -7.68
C ALA A 151 3.94 9.42 -9.18
N ALA A 152 4.98 9.92 -9.87
CA ALA A 152 5.19 9.71 -11.30
C ALA A 152 5.35 8.23 -11.70
N ARG A 153 5.66 7.32 -10.76
CA ARG A 153 5.68 5.87 -11.01
C ARG A 153 4.50 5.13 -10.39
N VAL A 154 4.00 5.58 -9.23
CA VAL A 154 2.89 4.92 -8.53
C VAL A 154 1.56 5.15 -9.23
N CYS A 155 1.23 6.40 -9.60
CA CYS A 155 -0.08 6.72 -10.18
C CYS A 155 -0.29 6.06 -11.55
N PRO A 156 0.65 6.08 -12.52
CA PRO A 156 0.47 5.35 -13.77
C PRO A 156 0.36 3.83 -13.60
N PHE A 157 1.04 3.25 -12.60
CA PHE A 157 0.88 1.84 -12.28
C PHE A 157 -0.54 1.56 -11.76
N PHE A 158 -1.04 2.38 -10.84
CA PHE A 158 -2.38 2.27 -10.30
C PHE A 158 -3.44 2.35 -11.41
N ASP A 159 -3.36 3.35 -12.29
CA ASP A 159 -4.30 3.54 -13.38
C ASP A 159 -4.30 2.36 -14.36
N ARG A 160 -3.12 1.83 -14.65
CA ARG A 160 -2.98 0.76 -15.65
C ARG A 160 -3.37 -0.62 -15.14
N TRP A 161 -3.11 -0.93 -13.87
CA TRP A 161 -3.20 -2.29 -13.36
C TRP A 161 -4.24 -2.49 -12.25
N ILE A 162 -4.52 -1.44 -11.46
CA ILE A 162 -5.44 -1.54 -10.32
C ILE A 162 -6.83 -1.02 -10.69
N VAL A 163 -6.92 0.11 -11.36
CA VAL A 163 -8.21 0.69 -11.80
C VAL A 163 -9.04 -0.29 -12.63
N PRO A 164 -8.50 -1.03 -13.61
CA PRO A 164 -9.29 -2.02 -14.35
C PRO A 164 -9.87 -3.14 -13.47
N GLU A 165 -9.14 -3.58 -12.43
CA GLU A 165 -9.64 -4.56 -11.48
C GLU A 165 -10.83 -4.00 -10.67
N LEU A 166 -10.72 -2.76 -10.23
CA LEU A 166 -11.81 -2.07 -9.53
C LEU A 166 -13.03 -1.86 -10.44
N GLN A 167 -12.83 -1.46 -11.69
CA GLN A 167 -13.90 -1.30 -12.68
C GLN A 167 -14.59 -2.63 -13.04
N ALA A 168 -13.86 -3.75 -12.93
CA ALA A 168 -14.41 -5.09 -13.06
C ALA A 168 -15.21 -5.55 -11.82
N GLY A 169 -15.44 -4.68 -10.83
CA GLY A 169 -16.20 -4.99 -9.62
C GLY A 169 -15.43 -5.80 -8.58
N LYS A 170 -14.11 -5.89 -8.68
CA LYS A 170 -13.27 -6.68 -7.80
C LYS A 170 -12.90 -5.93 -6.51
N ASN A 171 -12.80 -6.64 -5.39
CA ASN A 171 -12.14 -6.15 -4.19
C ASN A 171 -10.64 -6.25 -4.35
N VAL A 172 -9.94 -5.14 -4.19
CA VAL A 172 -8.50 -5.05 -4.37
C VAL A 172 -7.82 -4.64 -3.08
N ILE A 173 -6.74 -5.35 -2.70
CA ILE A 173 -5.84 -4.95 -1.62
C ILE A 173 -4.47 -4.58 -2.17
N VAL A 174 -3.93 -3.46 -1.70
CA VAL A 174 -2.59 -2.96 -2.03
C VAL A 174 -1.80 -2.74 -0.75
N VAL A 175 -0.69 -3.46 -0.60
CA VAL A 175 0.23 -3.24 0.53
C VAL A 175 1.53 -2.63 0.01
N ALA A 176 1.82 -1.42 0.48
CA ALA A 176 2.98 -0.65 0.03
C ALA A 176 3.61 0.15 1.19
N HIS A 177 4.05 1.37 0.95
CA HIS A 177 4.87 2.13 1.89
C HIS A 177 4.29 3.52 2.18
N GLY A 178 4.87 4.19 3.18
CA GLY A 178 4.39 5.49 3.62
C GLY A 178 4.31 6.51 2.49
N ASN A 179 5.35 6.66 1.69
CA ASN A 179 5.35 7.68 0.63
C ASN A 179 4.69 7.20 -0.66
N SER A 180 4.84 5.95 -1.07
CA SER A 180 4.12 5.43 -2.24
C SER A 180 2.60 5.50 -2.04
N LEU A 181 2.09 5.19 -0.83
CA LEU A 181 0.66 5.34 -0.55
C LEU A 181 0.24 6.80 -0.37
N ARG A 182 1.11 7.67 0.22
CA ARG A 182 0.82 9.10 0.30
C ARG A 182 0.66 9.74 -1.08
N SER A 183 1.53 9.39 -2.03
CA SER A 183 1.43 9.90 -3.40
C SER A 183 0.13 9.44 -4.07
N LEU A 184 -0.27 8.19 -3.86
CA LEU A 184 -1.53 7.67 -4.39
C LEU A 184 -2.74 8.32 -3.72
N ILE A 185 -2.75 8.43 -2.39
CA ILE A 185 -3.86 9.05 -1.62
C ILE A 185 -4.00 10.54 -1.97
N MET A 186 -2.88 11.23 -2.21
CA MET A 186 -2.93 12.61 -2.72
C MET A 186 -3.76 12.72 -4.00
N GLU A 187 -3.55 11.79 -4.94
CA GLU A 187 -4.32 11.75 -6.20
C GLU A 187 -5.78 11.34 -5.96
N LEU A 188 -6.04 10.32 -5.16
CA LEU A 188 -7.38 9.80 -4.90
C LEU A 188 -8.27 10.79 -4.12
N ASP A 189 -7.71 11.45 -3.12
CA ASP A 189 -8.42 12.40 -2.25
C ASP A 189 -8.33 13.86 -2.74
N LYS A 190 -7.61 14.10 -3.86
CA LYS A 190 -7.37 15.43 -4.44
C LYS A 190 -6.71 16.40 -3.45
N LEU A 191 -5.76 15.89 -2.66
CA LEU A 191 -5.03 16.70 -1.70
C LEU A 191 -4.05 17.65 -2.39
N THR A 192 -3.90 18.85 -1.83
CA THR A 192 -2.87 19.79 -2.28
C THR A 192 -1.46 19.35 -1.83
N PRO A 193 -0.39 19.91 -2.42
CA PRO A 193 0.98 19.70 -1.94
C PRO A 193 1.18 20.05 -0.46
N GLU A 194 0.46 21.03 0.06
CA GLU A 194 0.51 21.44 1.47
C GLU A 194 -0.19 20.41 2.36
N GLU A 195 -1.36 19.95 1.98
CA GLU A 195 -2.14 18.97 2.76
C GLU A 195 -1.42 17.62 2.85
N VAL A 196 -0.83 17.13 1.74
CA VAL A 196 -0.11 15.85 1.74
C VAL A 196 1.12 15.84 2.65
N GLN A 197 1.73 17.00 2.94
CA GLN A 197 2.85 17.10 3.87
C GLN A 197 2.47 16.67 5.29
N HIS A 198 1.24 16.93 5.69
CA HIS A 198 0.68 16.59 7.00
C HIS A 198 0.02 15.22 7.04
N TYR A 199 -0.21 14.61 5.88
CA TYR A 199 -0.83 13.29 5.81
C TYR A 199 0.14 12.19 6.28
N SER A 200 -0.32 11.31 7.15
CA SER A 200 0.46 10.17 7.63
C SER A 200 -0.38 8.90 7.68
N LEU A 201 0.29 7.78 7.42
CA LEU A 201 -0.29 6.45 7.49
C LEU A 201 0.42 5.68 8.61
N ALA A 202 -0.34 5.18 9.57
CA ALA A 202 0.19 4.24 10.56
C ALA A 202 0.53 2.90 9.89
N THR A 203 1.51 2.18 10.44
CA THR A 203 1.87 0.84 9.98
C THR A 203 0.70 -0.11 10.14
N ALA A 204 0.53 -1.02 9.19
CA ALA A 204 -0.49 -2.06 9.13
C ALA A 204 -1.92 -1.58 9.50
N THR A 205 -2.23 -0.32 9.18
CA THR A 205 -3.58 0.23 9.39
C THR A 205 -4.30 0.30 8.05
N PRO A 206 -5.33 -0.54 7.81
CA PRO A 206 -6.06 -0.54 6.56
C PRO A 206 -6.85 0.75 6.35
N VAL A 207 -6.73 1.33 5.17
CA VAL A 207 -7.57 2.42 4.66
C VAL A 207 -8.46 1.84 3.57
N ILE A 208 -9.76 1.91 3.75
CA ILE A 208 -10.76 1.31 2.87
C ILE A 208 -11.48 2.41 2.11
N TYR A 209 -11.48 2.32 0.79
CA TYR A 209 -12.32 3.11 -0.10
C TYR A 209 -13.42 2.24 -0.68
N ARG A 210 -14.66 2.71 -0.66
CA ARG A 210 -15.75 2.11 -1.43
C ARG A 210 -15.69 2.59 -2.87
N VAL A 211 -15.89 1.67 -3.79
CA VAL A 211 -15.90 1.95 -5.23
C VAL A 211 -17.35 1.91 -5.73
N LYS A 212 -17.80 2.98 -6.38
CA LYS A 212 -19.11 3.04 -7.02
C LYS A 212 -19.11 2.26 -8.34
N ALA A 213 -20.31 2.00 -8.86
CA ALA A 213 -20.50 1.28 -10.14
C ALA A 213 -19.81 1.98 -11.34
N ASP A 214 -19.61 3.30 -11.29
CA ASP A 214 -18.88 4.08 -12.28
C ASP A 214 -17.35 4.06 -12.09
N GLY A 215 -16.84 3.32 -11.10
CA GLY A 215 -15.43 3.22 -10.75
C GLY A 215 -14.90 4.36 -9.89
N THR A 216 -15.74 5.35 -9.53
CA THR A 216 -15.33 6.44 -8.64
C THR A 216 -15.28 5.98 -7.18
N LEU A 217 -14.35 6.57 -6.40
CA LEU A 217 -14.26 6.34 -4.96
C LEU A 217 -15.28 7.21 -4.22
N SER A 218 -15.95 6.67 -3.22
CA SER A 218 -17.01 7.38 -2.50
C SER A 218 -16.73 7.55 -1.02
N GLU A 219 -16.61 6.48 -0.29
CA GLU A 219 -16.45 6.49 1.16
C GLU A 219 -15.03 6.07 1.52
N LYS A 220 -14.42 6.80 2.43
CA LYS A 220 -13.09 6.48 2.96
C LYS A 220 -13.18 6.28 4.46
N ARG A 221 -12.67 5.17 4.96
CA ARG A 221 -12.52 4.94 6.39
C ARG A 221 -11.22 4.23 6.70
N SER A 222 -10.72 4.43 7.90
CA SER A 222 -9.54 3.75 8.41
C SER A 222 -9.92 2.77 9.52
N LEU A 223 -9.38 1.56 9.47
CA LEU A 223 -9.51 0.59 10.56
C LEU A 223 -8.36 0.82 11.55
N ALA A 224 -8.41 1.94 12.28
CA ALA A 224 -7.45 2.24 13.32
C ALA A 224 -7.50 1.22 14.48
N ALA A 225 -6.40 1.14 15.24
CA ALA A 225 -6.28 0.26 16.41
C ALA A 225 -7.22 0.68 17.55
#